data_dc3f77d56f5333b799f66ba4ce7a1728
#
_entry.id   dc3f77d56f5333b799f66ba4ce7a1728
#
_cell.length_a   1.000
_cell.length_b   1.000
_cell.length_c   1.000
_cell.angle_alpha   90.00
_cell.angle_beta   90.00
_cell.angle_gamma   90.00
#
_symmetry.space_group_name_H-M   'P 1'
#
loop_
_entity.id
_entity.type
_entity.pdbx_description
1 polymer ?
#
loop_
_entity_poly.entity_id
_entity_poly.type
_entity_poly.pdbx_seq_one_letter_code
_entity_poly.pdbx_strand_id
1 'polypeptide(L)'
;MAYSRPGVYISERLLPAPIGTGAEANAAGAIAAPFAQGPETVVLVNSWYEFTKYFGGYNNAYPSTFGVAQFFSNGGRELYVKRILSSNASSAAVTVSTAGSVAVFTATARNRGSDGTNLRIQIESGTVAGTYTLTLTKETVSGTASNTTNDILLERYENVIFDPTFSNSSDYANTIINNTSAYITIGNNAAGVPAAAVYPLTVGGSPVNGGDGATVVASDYTSYAATSTAVWNEFNFVNRPLVIFTPNIYAVIPTSTATVTAAASAWAEANNGFYVAETAAGLTVDAAIAVAQALSGKSSTAMYYPHAYIADPVGRGNGALRLVGPSGAVVGRYLATDASIGVFKAPAGLRSPVAGMVALERVFTTAELDRMNVGLPAAGTGSVAPINPLRQIPGAGIVVMGARTLLQDGTANRYVNMRRSLIYIKARLKALTEFAIFENNDERLWSQINGVIDSFLNEYRNQGGLRGGPAQAYFIKCDAENNPANLIAQGEVHIEVGVALQYPAEFIVIDLSQKTLN
;
A
#
# COMPACT_ATOMS: atom_id res chain seq x y z
N MET A 1 -15.95 22.22 -20.93
CA MET A 1 -16.13 23.11 -22.09
C MET A 1 -17.35 23.98 -21.80
N ALA A 2 -17.20 25.29 -21.83
CA ALA A 2 -18.32 26.20 -21.67
C ALA A 2 -19.06 26.28 -23.02
N TYR A 3 -20.34 25.96 -23.04
CA TYR A 3 -21.19 26.12 -24.21
C TYR A 3 -21.49 27.61 -24.44
N SER A 4 -21.16 28.14 -25.60
CA SER A 4 -21.20 29.58 -25.89
C SER A 4 -22.48 30.04 -26.60
N ARG A 5 -23.42 29.15 -26.91
CA ARG A 5 -24.71 29.48 -27.55
C ARG A 5 -25.79 28.45 -27.21
N PRO A 6 -27.08 28.82 -27.23
CA PRO A 6 -28.18 27.88 -27.11
C PRO A 6 -28.14 26.84 -28.25
N GLY A 7 -28.22 25.55 -27.91
CA GLY A 7 -28.21 24.44 -28.87
C GLY A 7 -28.32 23.11 -28.16
N VAL A 8 -28.69 22.05 -28.90
CA VAL A 8 -28.64 20.68 -28.39
C VAL A 8 -27.22 20.17 -28.57
N TYR A 9 -26.54 19.95 -27.47
CA TYR A 9 -25.20 19.39 -27.44
C TYR A 9 -25.29 17.93 -27.02
N ILE A 10 -25.12 17.01 -27.97
CA ILE A 10 -25.01 15.59 -27.70
C ILE A 10 -23.53 15.32 -27.40
N SER A 11 -23.18 15.16 -26.16
CA SER A 11 -21.90 14.55 -25.79
C SER A 11 -22.12 13.05 -25.67
N GLU A 12 -21.51 12.27 -26.54
CA GLU A 12 -21.25 10.87 -26.23
C GLU A 12 -20.31 10.83 -25.02
N ARG A 13 -20.87 10.70 -23.83
CA ARG A 13 -20.12 10.20 -22.72
C ARG A 13 -20.02 8.70 -22.95
N LEU A 14 -18.84 8.22 -23.25
CA LEU A 14 -18.45 6.89 -22.83
C LEU A 14 -18.63 6.88 -21.32
N LEU A 15 -19.76 6.37 -20.86
CA LEU A 15 -19.85 5.87 -19.49
C LEU A 15 -18.63 4.98 -19.35
N PRO A 16 -17.83 5.10 -18.26
CA PRO A 16 -16.78 4.13 -18.01
C PRO A 16 -17.44 2.78 -18.24
N ALA A 17 -16.86 1.98 -19.13
CA ALA A 17 -17.43 0.70 -19.54
C ALA A 17 -17.93 0.02 -18.26
N PRO A 18 -19.14 -0.54 -18.24
CA PRO A 18 -19.60 -1.29 -17.07
C PRO A 18 -18.45 -2.19 -16.73
N ILE A 19 -17.97 -2.15 -15.49
CA ILE A 19 -16.72 -2.78 -15.08
C ILE A 19 -16.78 -4.19 -15.60
N GLY A 20 -15.94 -4.44 -16.60
CA GLY A 20 -15.92 -5.72 -17.28
C GLY A 20 -15.73 -6.78 -16.19
N THR A 21 -16.62 -7.73 -16.19
CA THR A 21 -16.61 -8.89 -15.31
C THR A 21 -15.18 -9.38 -15.12
N GLY A 22 -14.57 -9.10 -13.96
CA GLY A 22 -13.36 -9.75 -13.51
C GLY A 22 -12.01 -9.15 -13.89
N ALA A 23 -11.92 -8.02 -14.59
CA ALA A 23 -10.63 -7.54 -15.11
C ALA A 23 -9.89 -6.54 -14.19
N GLU A 24 -10.56 -5.78 -13.35
CA GLU A 24 -9.90 -4.81 -12.48
C GLU A 24 -10.20 -5.06 -11.00
N ALA A 25 -9.18 -5.41 -10.26
CA ALA A 25 -9.23 -5.38 -8.81
C ALA A 25 -9.46 -3.93 -8.38
N ASN A 26 -10.64 -3.62 -7.83
CA ASN A 26 -10.95 -2.28 -7.35
C ASN A 26 -10.19 -1.91 -6.07
N ALA A 27 -9.52 -2.87 -5.45
CA ALA A 27 -8.62 -2.66 -4.34
C ALA A 27 -7.15 -2.70 -4.80
N ALA A 28 -6.30 -1.89 -4.17
CA ALA A 28 -4.85 -1.96 -4.32
C ALA A 28 -4.19 -2.35 -3.00
N GLY A 29 -2.95 -2.85 -3.07
CA GLY A 29 -2.11 -3.01 -1.90
C GLY A 29 -1.57 -1.67 -1.41
N ALA A 30 -1.33 -1.53 -0.11
CA ALA A 30 -0.60 -0.40 0.42
C ALA A 30 0.33 -0.84 1.56
N ILE A 31 1.53 -0.28 1.59
CA ILE A 31 2.56 -0.58 2.58
C ILE A 31 3.24 0.69 3.06
N ALA A 32 3.45 0.77 4.36
CA ALA A 32 4.35 1.73 4.97
C ALA A 32 5.46 0.94 5.69
N ALA A 33 6.71 1.13 5.26
CA ALA A 33 7.86 0.42 5.83
C ALA A 33 9.18 1.14 5.55
N PRO A 34 10.25 0.87 6.32
CA PRO A 34 11.57 1.35 5.99
C PRO A 34 12.13 0.61 4.78
N PHE A 35 12.76 1.37 3.87
CA PHE A 35 13.44 0.88 2.68
C PHE A 35 14.77 1.59 2.49
N ALA A 36 15.69 0.97 1.73
CA ALA A 36 17.05 1.47 1.55
C ALA A 36 17.11 2.83 0.87
N GLN A 37 16.18 3.11 -0.02
CA GLN A 37 16.16 4.34 -0.84
C GLN A 37 14.74 4.74 -1.17
N GLY A 38 14.58 5.84 -1.89
CA GLY A 38 13.31 6.26 -2.48
C GLY A 38 12.64 7.42 -1.76
N PRO A 39 11.56 7.95 -2.36
CA PRO A 39 10.85 9.09 -1.85
C PRO A 39 10.07 8.74 -0.57
N GLU A 40 9.90 9.75 0.26
CA GLU A 40 9.09 9.67 1.48
C GLU A 40 7.60 9.93 1.20
N THR A 41 7.26 10.44 0.02
CA THR A 41 5.87 10.54 -0.44
C THR A 41 5.35 9.18 -0.88
N VAL A 42 4.03 9.00 -0.84
CA VAL A 42 3.41 7.76 -1.32
C VAL A 42 3.57 7.63 -2.84
N VAL A 43 4.10 6.50 -3.28
CA VAL A 43 4.33 6.17 -4.71
C VAL A 43 3.57 4.91 -5.09
N LEU A 44 2.90 4.92 -6.23
CA LEU A 44 2.32 3.73 -6.83
C LEU A 44 3.38 2.99 -7.62
N VAL A 45 3.53 1.70 -7.38
CA VAL A 45 4.37 0.78 -8.15
C VAL A 45 3.56 -0.41 -8.64
N ASN A 46 3.79 -0.83 -9.90
CA ASN A 46 2.98 -1.83 -10.57
C ASN A 46 3.70 -3.18 -10.75
N SER A 47 4.96 -3.27 -10.32
CA SER A 47 5.76 -4.49 -10.42
C SER A 47 6.89 -4.51 -9.40
N TRP A 48 7.42 -5.71 -9.12
CA TRP A 48 8.64 -5.88 -8.33
C TRP A 48 9.83 -5.12 -8.93
N TYR A 49 9.95 -5.11 -10.26
CA TYR A 49 11.02 -4.38 -10.96
C TYR A 49 10.92 -2.87 -10.69
N GLU A 50 9.73 -2.30 -10.81
CA GLU A 50 9.49 -0.89 -10.54
C GLU A 50 9.74 -0.55 -9.06
N PHE A 51 9.29 -1.42 -8.14
CA PHE A 51 9.59 -1.28 -6.71
C PHE A 51 11.11 -1.26 -6.46
N THR A 52 11.87 -2.18 -7.06
CA THR A 52 13.34 -2.22 -6.85
C THR A 52 14.03 -0.98 -7.40
N LYS A 53 13.54 -0.40 -8.47
CA LYS A 53 14.04 0.85 -9.04
C LYS A 53 13.88 2.03 -8.07
N TYR A 54 12.73 2.14 -7.42
CA TYR A 54 12.44 3.25 -6.49
C TYR A 54 12.99 3.01 -5.09
N PHE A 55 12.78 1.83 -4.52
CA PHE A 55 12.98 1.55 -3.09
C PHE A 55 14.14 0.59 -2.77
N GLY A 56 14.79 0.06 -3.79
CA GLY A 56 15.83 -0.94 -3.66
C GLY A 56 15.33 -2.37 -3.69
N GLY A 57 16.23 -3.32 -3.91
CA GLY A 57 15.94 -4.74 -3.97
C GLY A 57 15.92 -5.42 -2.59
N TYR A 58 16.07 -6.74 -2.60
CA TYR A 58 16.21 -7.52 -1.37
C TYR A 58 17.34 -7.01 -0.50
N ASN A 59 17.05 -6.74 0.76
CA ASN A 59 18.02 -6.23 1.71
C ASN A 59 17.73 -6.76 3.12
N ASN A 60 18.76 -7.32 3.78
CA ASN A 60 18.63 -7.86 5.12
C ASN A 60 18.34 -6.79 6.19
N ALA A 61 18.81 -5.56 5.99
CA ALA A 61 18.52 -4.44 6.88
C ALA A 61 17.07 -3.95 6.77
N TYR A 62 16.39 -4.29 5.66
CA TYR A 62 15.00 -3.87 5.38
C TYR A 62 14.12 -5.09 5.09
N PRO A 63 13.78 -5.89 6.12
CA PRO A 63 13.11 -7.18 5.92
C PRO A 63 11.73 -7.08 5.25
N SER A 64 11.08 -5.93 5.28
CA SER A 64 9.82 -5.69 4.57
C SER A 64 9.91 -5.88 3.06
N THR A 65 11.11 -5.75 2.46
CA THR A 65 11.33 -5.96 1.00
C THR A 65 10.99 -7.38 0.57
N PHE A 66 11.24 -8.38 1.42
CA PHE A 66 10.88 -9.78 1.13
C PHE A 66 9.36 -9.97 1.07
N GLY A 67 8.62 -9.29 1.93
CA GLY A 67 7.15 -9.32 1.91
C GLY A 67 6.57 -8.63 0.68
N VAL A 68 7.18 -7.54 0.21
CA VAL A 68 6.80 -6.88 -1.07
C VAL A 68 7.03 -7.81 -2.26
N ALA A 69 8.17 -8.51 -2.29
CA ALA A 69 8.43 -9.50 -3.33
C ALA A 69 7.38 -10.62 -3.32
N GLN A 70 7.00 -11.11 -2.13
CA GLN A 70 5.93 -12.11 -1.98
C GLN A 70 4.57 -11.56 -2.43
N PHE A 71 4.28 -10.29 -2.22
CA PHE A 71 3.07 -9.65 -2.73
C PHE A 71 2.97 -9.75 -4.25
N PHE A 72 4.00 -9.32 -4.98
CA PHE A 72 4.00 -9.39 -6.45
C PHE A 72 4.01 -10.84 -6.97
N SER A 73 4.79 -11.74 -6.34
CA SER A 73 4.85 -13.15 -6.73
C SER A 73 3.51 -13.89 -6.55
N ASN A 74 2.63 -13.37 -5.70
CA ASN A 74 1.33 -13.96 -5.42
C ASN A 74 0.15 -13.25 -6.14
N GLY A 75 0.45 -12.39 -7.13
CA GLY A 75 -0.51 -11.79 -8.02
C GLY A 75 -0.96 -10.39 -7.63
N GLY A 76 -0.29 -9.75 -6.69
CA GLY A 76 -0.40 -8.30 -6.48
C GLY A 76 0.09 -7.56 -7.73
N ARG A 77 -0.64 -6.52 -8.13
CA ARG A 77 -0.34 -5.74 -9.36
C ARG A 77 -0.07 -4.28 -9.09
N GLU A 78 -0.74 -3.70 -8.12
CA GLU A 78 -0.66 -2.30 -7.75
C GLU A 78 -0.39 -2.18 -6.26
N LEU A 79 0.68 -1.48 -5.92
CA LEU A 79 1.11 -1.29 -4.55
C LEU A 79 1.45 0.18 -4.31
N TYR A 80 0.73 0.83 -3.40
CA TYR A 80 1.08 2.13 -2.88
C TYR A 80 2.13 1.98 -1.78
N VAL A 81 3.28 2.58 -1.96
CA VAL A 81 4.43 2.44 -1.07
C VAL A 81 4.73 3.77 -0.40
N LYS A 82 4.78 3.76 0.93
CA LYS A 82 5.27 4.84 1.77
C LYS A 82 6.57 4.42 2.42
N ARG A 83 7.66 5.12 2.12
CA ARG A 83 8.93 4.92 2.83
C ARG A 83 8.87 5.55 4.21
N ILE A 84 9.25 4.79 5.23
CA ILE A 84 9.41 5.24 6.61
C ILE A 84 10.89 5.45 6.88
N LEU A 85 11.21 6.59 7.47
CA LEU A 85 12.53 6.91 8.01
C LEU A 85 12.41 7.35 9.46
N SER A 86 13.50 7.25 10.20
CA SER A 86 13.58 7.84 11.51
C SER A 86 13.40 9.36 11.45
N SER A 87 12.81 9.94 12.48
CA SER A 87 12.55 11.39 12.57
C SER A 87 13.82 12.23 12.45
N ASN A 88 14.98 11.68 12.84
CA ASN A 88 16.29 12.35 12.76
C ASN A 88 17.10 11.98 11.51
N ALA A 89 16.49 11.34 10.49
CA ALA A 89 17.11 11.15 9.20
C ALA A 89 17.40 12.51 8.53
N SER A 90 18.48 12.59 7.76
CA SER A 90 18.91 13.82 7.08
C SER A 90 19.18 13.60 5.60
N SER A 91 19.08 14.66 4.81
CA SER A 91 19.45 14.64 3.39
C SER A 91 20.95 14.79 3.21
N ALA A 92 21.52 14.10 2.25
CA ALA A 92 22.87 14.34 1.81
C ALA A 92 22.95 15.68 1.06
N ALA A 93 24.02 16.42 1.25
CA ALA A 93 24.22 17.69 0.59
C ALA A 93 25.70 17.90 0.22
N VAL A 94 25.95 18.80 -0.73
CA VAL A 94 27.29 19.27 -1.05
C VAL A 94 27.25 20.76 -1.39
N THR A 95 28.22 21.50 -0.90
CA THR A 95 28.42 22.89 -1.29
C THR A 95 29.40 22.93 -2.46
N VAL A 96 28.93 23.42 -3.58
CA VAL A 96 29.76 23.71 -4.75
C VAL A 96 30.38 25.08 -4.59
N SER A 97 31.70 25.17 -4.75
CA SER A 97 32.47 26.37 -4.50
C SER A 97 33.24 26.81 -5.74
N THR A 98 33.72 28.04 -5.73
CA THR A 98 34.71 28.55 -6.70
C THR A 98 36.05 27.84 -6.51
N ALA A 99 36.97 28.00 -7.46
CA ALA A 99 38.36 27.52 -7.33
C ALA A 99 39.09 28.10 -6.11
N GLY A 100 38.64 29.25 -5.60
CA GLY A 100 39.11 29.87 -4.35
C GLY A 100 38.35 29.47 -3.10
N SER A 101 37.56 28.40 -3.12
CA SER A 101 36.78 27.85 -1.99
C SER A 101 35.66 28.75 -1.46
N VAL A 102 35.19 29.70 -2.26
CA VAL A 102 34.01 30.51 -1.92
C VAL A 102 32.76 29.74 -2.39
N ALA A 103 31.80 29.56 -1.48
CA ALA A 103 30.54 28.85 -1.77
C ALA A 103 29.75 29.55 -2.89
N VAL A 104 29.28 28.81 -3.88
CA VAL A 104 28.42 29.27 -4.97
C VAL A 104 26.98 28.81 -4.77
N PHE A 105 26.75 27.54 -4.53
CA PHE A 105 25.44 26.99 -4.20
C PHE A 105 25.57 25.71 -3.38
N THR A 106 24.47 25.31 -2.74
CA THR A 106 24.36 24.02 -2.07
C THR A 106 23.36 23.14 -2.81
N ALA A 107 23.78 21.94 -3.17
CA ALA A 107 22.89 20.90 -3.69
C ALA A 107 22.53 19.94 -2.56
N THR A 108 21.25 19.64 -2.42
CA THR A 108 20.71 18.78 -1.37
C THR A 108 19.87 17.67 -2.01
N ALA A 109 20.09 16.42 -1.58
CA ALA A 109 19.26 15.31 -2.02
C ALA A 109 17.80 15.55 -1.58
N ARG A 110 16.84 15.31 -2.48
CA ARG A 110 15.41 15.47 -2.19
C ARG A 110 14.93 14.47 -1.13
N ASN A 111 15.44 13.25 -1.21
CA ASN A 111 15.09 12.20 -0.28
C ASN A 111 16.11 12.16 0.85
N ARG A 112 15.61 12.08 2.08
CA ARG A 112 16.46 11.83 3.24
C ARG A 112 16.99 10.41 3.22
N GLY A 113 18.09 10.18 3.92
CA GLY A 113 18.71 8.87 4.08
C GLY A 113 20.04 8.72 3.35
N SER A 114 20.68 7.59 3.61
CA SER A 114 22.02 7.26 3.12
C SER A 114 22.12 7.13 1.60
N ASP A 115 21.03 6.84 0.91
CA ASP A 115 21.05 6.71 -0.56
C ASP A 115 21.48 8.02 -1.26
N GLY A 116 21.19 9.17 -0.65
CA GLY A 116 21.64 10.46 -1.15
C GLY A 116 23.15 10.62 -1.22
N THR A 117 23.93 9.87 -0.43
CA THR A 117 25.40 9.88 -0.47
C THR A 117 25.99 9.19 -1.70
N ASN A 118 25.18 8.44 -2.42
CA ASN A 118 25.58 7.82 -3.69
C ASN A 118 25.44 8.79 -4.87
N LEU A 119 24.87 9.99 -4.65
CA LEU A 119 24.72 11.00 -5.69
C LEU A 119 25.99 11.81 -5.86
N ARG A 120 26.31 12.14 -7.10
CA ARG A 120 27.43 13.01 -7.48
C ARG A 120 26.99 14.03 -8.47
N ILE A 121 27.50 15.25 -8.32
CA ILE A 121 27.31 16.35 -9.24
C ILE A 121 28.64 16.61 -9.94
N GLN A 122 28.63 16.62 -11.25
CA GLN A 122 29.74 17.07 -12.08
C GLN A 122 29.38 18.44 -12.67
N ILE A 123 30.28 19.42 -12.51
CA ILE A 123 30.15 20.74 -13.09
C ILE A 123 31.20 20.90 -14.18
N GLU A 124 30.74 21.32 -15.36
CA GLU A 124 31.55 21.62 -16.52
C GLU A 124 31.13 22.96 -17.11
N SER A 125 31.98 23.60 -17.92
CA SER A 125 31.60 24.80 -18.68
C SER A 125 30.51 24.43 -19.70
N GLY A 126 29.51 25.27 -19.82
CA GLY A 126 28.47 25.16 -20.84
C GLY A 126 28.99 25.46 -22.25
N THR A 127 28.19 25.22 -23.25
CA THR A 127 28.48 25.55 -24.65
C THR A 127 28.34 27.06 -24.94
N VAL A 128 27.56 27.75 -24.09
CA VAL A 128 27.38 29.21 -24.15
C VAL A 128 28.27 29.88 -23.09
N ALA A 129 28.93 30.95 -23.44
CA ALA A 129 29.82 31.68 -22.52
C ALA A 129 29.05 32.16 -21.28
N GLY A 130 29.60 31.89 -20.08
CA GLY A 130 28.98 32.26 -18.80
C GLY A 130 27.93 31.28 -18.29
N THR A 131 27.70 30.16 -19.00
CA THR A 131 26.82 29.08 -18.56
C THR A 131 27.61 27.83 -18.15
N TYR A 132 26.91 26.89 -17.49
CA TYR A 132 27.49 25.66 -16.99
C TYR A 132 26.61 24.46 -17.34
N THR A 133 27.22 23.29 -17.42
CA THR A 133 26.52 22.00 -17.48
C THR A 133 26.63 21.32 -16.11
N LEU A 134 25.48 20.98 -15.52
CA LEU A 134 25.39 20.16 -14.32
C LEU A 134 24.95 18.75 -14.74
N THR A 135 25.79 17.76 -14.45
CA THR A 135 25.50 16.34 -14.67
C THR A 135 25.34 15.66 -13.31
N LEU A 136 24.18 15.04 -13.08
CA LEU A 136 23.89 14.27 -11.88
C LEU A 136 24.07 12.78 -12.19
N THR A 137 24.91 12.11 -11.42
CA THR A 137 25.17 10.67 -11.54
C THR A 137 24.92 9.96 -10.21
N LYS A 138 24.70 8.65 -10.27
CA LYS A 138 24.62 7.77 -9.11
C LYS A 138 25.79 6.79 -9.14
N GLU A 139 26.51 6.73 -8.03
CA GLU A 139 27.61 5.77 -7.83
C GLU A 139 27.09 4.34 -7.78
N THR A 140 27.69 3.43 -8.52
CA THR A 140 27.35 2.00 -8.50
C THR A 140 28.29 1.15 -7.65
N VAL A 141 29.51 1.65 -7.39
CA VAL A 141 30.53 0.95 -6.60
C VAL A 141 31.07 1.90 -5.54
N SER A 142 30.75 1.64 -4.28
CA SER A 142 31.19 2.46 -3.15
C SER A 142 32.72 2.52 -3.04
N GLY A 143 33.26 3.73 -2.89
CA GLY A 143 34.61 3.92 -2.37
C GLY A 143 35.61 4.71 -3.20
N THR A 144 35.26 5.25 -4.38
CA THR A 144 36.20 6.09 -5.15
C THR A 144 35.55 7.41 -5.54
N ALA A 145 35.76 8.41 -4.71
CA ALA A 145 35.17 9.75 -4.86
C ALA A 145 35.45 10.47 -6.21
N SER A 146 36.34 9.96 -7.04
CA SER A 146 36.78 10.60 -8.30
C SER A 146 36.63 9.74 -9.54
N ASN A 147 36.17 8.49 -9.46
CA ASN A 147 36.02 7.62 -10.62
C ASN A 147 34.55 7.50 -11.06
N THR A 148 34.18 8.28 -12.06
CA THR A 148 32.82 8.33 -12.63
C THR A 148 32.59 7.28 -13.73
N THR A 149 33.55 6.43 -14.02
CA THR A 149 33.53 5.49 -15.19
C THR A 149 32.37 4.48 -15.11
N ASN A 150 31.91 4.15 -13.91
CA ASN A 150 30.82 3.19 -13.67
C ASN A 150 29.56 3.84 -13.10
N ASP A 151 29.50 5.18 -13.05
CA ASP A 151 28.35 5.88 -12.52
C ASP A 151 27.19 5.86 -13.52
N ILE A 152 25.98 5.73 -13.00
CA ILE A 152 24.76 5.81 -13.81
C ILE A 152 24.40 7.27 -13.97
N LEU A 153 24.29 7.75 -15.21
CA LEU A 153 23.73 9.07 -15.51
C LEU A 153 22.25 9.10 -15.12
N LEU A 154 21.88 10.03 -14.26
CA LEU A 154 20.51 10.27 -13.84
C LEU A 154 19.88 11.44 -14.59
N GLU A 155 20.52 12.62 -14.53
CA GLU A 155 20.02 13.86 -15.10
C GLU A 155 21.17 14.71 -15.63
N ARG A 156 20.89 15.54 -16.64
CA ARG A 156 21.85 16.50 -17.19
C ARG A 156 21.16 17.80 -17.53
N TYR A 157 21.71 18.89 -17.07
CA TYR A 157 21.22 20.25 -17.26
C TYR A 157 22.28 21.07 -17.97
N GLU A 158 22.04 21.43 -19.21
CA GLU A 158 23.00 22.14 -20.06
C GLU A 158 22.72 23.65 -20.05
N ASN A 159 23.78 24.44 -20.11
CA ASN A 159 23.74 25.89 -20.23
C ASN A 159 22.95 26.62 -19.12
N VAL A 160 23.03 26.11 -17.88
CA VAL A 160 22.38 26.72 -16.71
C VAL A 160 23.28 27.79 -16.07
N ILE A 161 22.65 28.78 -15.41
CA ILE A 161 23.31 29.92 -14.73
C ILE A 161 23.06 29.78 -13.23
N PHE A 162 24.12 29.81 -12.42
CA PHE A 162 24.01 29.74 -10.96
C PHE A 162 23.99 31.08 -10.26
N ASP A 163 24.41 32.17 -10.93
CA ASP A 163 24.45 33.49 -10.35
C ASP A 163 23.04 34.03 -10.04
N PRO A 164 22.73 34.39 -8.76
CA PRO A 164 21.42 34.83 -8.35
C PRO A 164 20.99 36.19 -8.97
N THR A 165 21.91 36.96 -9.54
CA THR A 165 21.58 38.18 -10.28
C THR A 165 20.75 37.88 -11.54
N PHE A 166 20.81 36.64 -12.05
CA PHE A 166 20.04 36.12 -13.17
C PHE A 166 18.77 35.35 -12.74
N SER A 167 18.28 35.54 -11.53
CA SER A 167 17.14 34.76 -10.98
C SER A 167 15.85 34.84 -11.80
N ASN A 168 15.70 35.87 -12.65
CA ASN A 168 14.58 36.04 -13.57
C ASN A 168 14.83 35.41 -14.97
N SER A 169 16.03 34.85 -15.21
CA SER A 169 16.35 34.18 -16.48
C SER A 169 15.66 32.81 -16.57
N SER A 170 15.28 32.44 -17.79
CA SER A 170 14.81 31.06 -18.09
C SER A 170 15.88 30.01 -17.84
N ASP A 171 17.15 30.39 -17.87
CA ASP A 171 18.31 29.50 -17.73
C ASP A 171 18.83 29.46 -16.28
N TYR A 172 18.10 30.09 -15.35
CA TYR A 172 18.49 30.06 -13.94
C TYR A 172 18.38 28.66 -13.32
N ALA A 173 19.50 28.15 -12.88
CA ALA A 173 19.65 26.78 -12.43
C ALA A 173 18.67 26.38 -11.31
N ASN A 174 18.42 27.28 -10.34
CA ASN A 174 17.48 26.98 -9.25
C ASN A 174 16.07 26.74 -9.76
N THR A 175 15.59 27.56 -10.69
CA THR A 175 14.25 27.41 -11.25
C THR A 175 14.13 26.11 -12.04
N ILE A 176 15.12 25.82 -12.88
CA ILE A 176 15.13 24.61 -13.70
C ILE A 176 15.23 23.36 -12.80
N ILE A 177 16.28 23.26 -12.00
CA ILE A 177 16.60 22.05 -11.24
C ILE A 177 15.54 21.79 -10.15
N ASN A 178 15.12 22.81 -9.41
CA ASN A 178 14.13 22.62 -8.34
C ASN A 178 12.75 22.23 -8.86
N ASN A 179 12.39 22.58 -10.10
CA ASN A 179 11.12 22.21 -10.69
C ASN A 179 11.17 20.86 -11.45
N THR A 180 12.33 20.44 -11.94
CA THR A 180 12.43 19.30 -12.85
C THR A 180 13.21 18.10 -12.30
N SER A 181 14.21 18.32 -11.41
CA SER A 181 14.99 17.23 -10.85
C SER A 181 14.14 16.33 -9.94
N ALA A 182 14.26 15.03 -10.13
CA ALA A 182 13.68 14.03 -9.23
C ALA A 182 14.56 13.73 -8.01
N TYR A 183 15.83 14.14 -8.03
CA TYR A 183 16.84 13.66 -7.06
C TYR A 183 17.40 14.75 -6.17
N ILE A 184 17.55 16.01 -6.65
CA ILE A 184 18.18 17.08 -5.89
C ILE A 184 17.36 18.37 -5.91
N THR A 185 17.66 19.22 -4.95
CA THR A 185 17.32 20.65 -4.96
C THR A 185 18.60 21.45 -4.83
N ILE A 186 18.61 22.68 -5.34
CA ILE A 186 19.72 23.61 -5.16
C ILE A 186 19.25 24.89 -4.48
N GLY A 187 20.11 25.47 -3.68
CA GLY A 187 19.83 26.69 -2.92
C GLY A 187 21.10 27.38 -2.43
N ASN A 188 20.93 28.41 -1.62
CA ASN A 188 22.02 29.22 -1.06
C ASN A 188 22.98 29.79 -2.12
N ASN A 189 22.43 30.22 -3.26
CA ASN A 189 23.23 30.71 -4.37
C ASN A 189 23.90 32.07 -4.03
N ALA A 190 25.18 32.17 -4.37
CA ALA A 190 25.96 33.37 -4.32
C ALA A 190 26.60 33.66 -5.68
N ALA A 191 26.93 34.91 -5.94
CA ALA A 191 27.66 35.27 -7.15
C ALA A 191 29.03 34.62 -7.14
N GLY A 192 29.37 33.91 -8.21
CA GLY A 192 30.65 33.25 -8.35
C GLY A 192 30.66 32.22 -9.48
N VAL A 193 31.85 31.86 -9.92
CA VAL A 193 32.08 30.85 -10.94
C VAL A 193 32.29 29.50 -10.26
N PRO A 194 31.38 28.54 -10.39
CA PRO A 194 31.60 27.22 -9.81
C PRO A 194 32.83 26.56 -10.43
N ALA A 195 33.65 25.92 -9.61
CA ALA A 195 34.80 25.17 -10.12
C ALA A 195 34.33 23.94 -10.90
N ALA A 196 34.98 23.69 -12.05
CA ALA A 196 34.74 22.49 -12.82
C ALA A 196 35.34 21.30 -12.06
N ALA A 197 34.50 20.49 -11.45
CA ALA A 197 34.87 19.33 -10.64
C ALA A 197 33.69 18.35 -10.42
N VAL A 198 33.98 17.20 -9.83
CA VAL A 198 32.99 16.24 -9.35
C VAL A 198 32.79 16.44 -7.84
N TYR A 199 31.56 16.61 -7.44
CA TYR A 199 31.14 16.88 -6.07
C TYR A 199 30.26 15.72 -5.57
N PRO A 200 30.79 14.81 -4.74
CA PRO A 200 29.95 13.79 -4.09
C PRO A 200 29.07 14.45 -3.01
N LEU A 201 27.79 14.07 -2.96
CA LEU A 201 26.95 14.48 -1.86
C LEU A 201 27.34 13.71 -0.59
N THR A 202 27.43 14.39 0.52
CA THR A 202 27.79 13.80 1.81
C THR A 202 26.78 14.22 2.87
N VAL A 203 26.64 13.40 3.91
CA VAL A 203 25.84 13.79 5.07
C VAL A 203 26.73 14.56 6.02
N GLY A 204 26.40 15.82 6.22
CA GLY A 204 27.21 16.73 7.05
C GLY A 204 27.22 16.31 8.52
N GLY A 205 28.45 16.05 9.03
CA GLY A 205 28.85 16.29 10.40
C GLY A 205 28.17 15.59 11.56
N SER A 206 27.29 14.60 11.38
CA SER A 206 26.73 13.84 12.48
C SER A 206 27.30 12.43 12.55
N PRO A 207 27.70 11.93 13.72
CA PRO A 207 28.29 10.60 13.87
C PRO A 207 27.27 9.46 13.69
N VAL A 208 26.05 9.73 13.28
CA VAL A 208 24.99 8.73 13.14
C VAL A 208 24.90 8.32 11.67
N ASN A 209 25.47 7.19 11.37
CA ASN A 209 25.35 6.35 10.19
C ASN A 209 24.51 6.90 9.03
N GLY A 210 25.13 7.71 8.19
CA GLY A 210 24.73 7.86 6.80
C GLY A 210 23.30 8.36 6.51
N GLY A 211 22.79 9.35 7.22
CA GLY A 211 21.55 10.03 6.83
C GLY A 211 20.23 9.28 7.09
N ASP A 212 20.24 7.98 7.36
CA ASP A 212 19.01 7.21 7.68
C ASP A 212 18.49 7.50 9.10
N GLY A 213 19.30 8.16 9.92
CA GLY A 213 18.99 8.44 11.32
C GLY A 213 19.16 7.24 12.24
N ALA A 214 18.48 7.24 13.37
CA ALA A 214 18.44 6.11 14.30
C ALA A 214 17.56 4.97 13.74
N THR A 215 17.52 3.84 14.45
CA THR A 215 16.58 2.76 14.14
C THR A 215 15.15 3.29 14.14
N VAL A 216 14.38 2.92 13.14
CA VAL A 216 12.95 3.26 13.03
C VAL A 216 12.19 2.71 14.24
N VAL A 217 11.34 3.53 14.84
CA VAL A 217 10.53 3.20 16.02
C VAL A 217 9.04 3.37 15.74
N ALA A 218 8.18 2.92 16.66
CA ALA A 218 6.73 2.95 16.43
C ALA A 218 6.18 4.36 16.19
N SER A 219 6.76 5.40 16.80
CA SER A 219 6.34 6.79 16.56
C SER A 219 6.56 7.25 15.13
N ASP A 220 7.54 6.71 14.41
CA ASP A 220 7.77 7.03 13.00
C ASP A 220 6.65 6.50 12.09
N TYR A 221 5.88 5.50 12.57
CA TYR A 221 4.68 4.97 11.91
C TYR A 221 3.38 5.65 12.33
N THR A 222 3.30 6.17 13.54
CA THR A 222 2.06 6.71 14.09
C THR A 222 1.99 8.23 14.07
N SER A 223 3.13 8.90 14.12
CA SER A 223 3.23 10.36 14.03
C SER A 223 4.50 10.74 13.29
N TYR A 224 4.37 11.09 12.04
CA TYR A 224 5.50 11.58 11.24
C TYR A 224 5.84 13.01 11.63
N ALA A 225 7.09 13.27 11.97
CA ALA A 225 7.54 14.50 12.66
C ALA A 225 7.24 15.81 11.90
N ALA A 226 7.07 15.77 10.59
CA ALA A 226 6.84 16.97 9.79
C ALA A 226 5.39 17.46 9.77
N THR A 227 4.39 16.61 10.05
CA THR A 227 2.97 16.93 9.80
C THR A 227 2.04 16.63 10.97
N SER A 228 2.50 16.02 12.06
CA SER A 228 1.65 15.56 13.20
C SER A 228 0.52 14.60 12.81
N THR A 229 0.48 14.10 11.58
CA THR A 229 -0.52 13.15 11.09
C THR A 229 0.03 11.73 11.10
N ALA A 230 -0.82 10.75 11.43
CA ALA A 230 -0.45 9.34 11.32
C ALA A 230 -0.04 9.02 9.88
N VAL A 231 1.05 8.30 9.70
CA VAL A 231 1.60 7.91 8.38
C VAL A 231 0.53 7.28 7.47
N TRP A 232 -0.36 6.49 8.05
CA TRP A 232 -1.45 5.86 7.31
C TRP A 232 -2.44 6.85 6.69
N ASN A 233 -2.59 8.07 7.25
CA ASN A 233 -3.46 9.10 6.68
C ASN A 233 -2.92 9.66 5.36
N GLU A 234 -1.66 9.48 5.06
CA GLU A 234 -1.09 9.86 3.77
C GLU A 234 -1.63 9.00 2.61
N PHE A 235 -2.28 7.87 2.89
CA PHE A 235 -2.98 7.08 1.88
C PHE A 235 -4.41 7.57 1.59
N ASN A 236 -4.94 8.55 2.36
CA ASN A 236 -6.33 9.01 2.20
C ASN A 236 -6.60 9.72 0.87
N PHE A 237 -5.54 10.20 0.17
CA PHE A 237 -5.70 10.77 -1.17
C PHE A 237 -6.04 9.71 -2.23
N VAL A 238 -5.81 8.43 -1.91
CA VAL A 238 -6.12 7.33 -2.82
C VAL A 238 -7.62 7.05 -2.76
N ASN A 239 -8.36 7.48 -3.77
CA ASN A 239 -9.83 7.40 -3.80
C ASN A 239 -10.31 5.99 -4.22
N ARG A 240 -9.79 4.94 -3.58
CA ARG A 240 -10.19 3.53 -3.78
C ARG A 240 -9.87 2.70 -2.54
N PRO A 241 -10.53 1.54 -2.35
CA PRO A 241 -10.23 0.65 -1.24
C PRO A 241 -8.76 0.20 -1.25
N LEU A 242 -8.13 0.22 -0.08
CA LEU A 242 -6.77 -0.25 0.09
C LEU A 242 -6.72 -1.47 1.01
N VAL A 243 -5.90 -2.45 0.63
CA VAL A 243 -5.51 -3.56 1.51
C VAL A 243 -4.11 -3.28 2.01
N ILE A 244 -4.02 -2.81 3.25
CA ILE A 244 -2.75 -2.48 3.89
C ILE A 244 -2.13 -3.70 4.57
N PHE A 245 -0.82 -3.75 4.62
CA PHE A 245 -0.06 -4.80 5.29
C PHE A 245 1.29 -4.29 5.78
N THR A 246 1.84 -4.97 6.79
CA THR A 246 3.10 -4.61 7.44
C THR A 246 4.02 -5.83 7.51
N PRO A 247 4.60 -6.26 6.39
CA PRO A 247 5.33 -7.51 6.33
C PRO A 247 6.63 -7.43 7.14
N ASN A 248 6.88 -8.48 7.91
CA ASN A 248 8.04 -8.61 8.80
C ASN A 248 8.17 -7.48 9.83
N ILE A 249 7.06 -6.87 10.24
CA ILE A 249 7.06 -5.73 11.16
C ILE A 249 7.73 -6.07 12.50
N TYR A 250 7.63 -7.30 12.98
CA TYR A 250 8.29 -7.77 14.20
C TYR A 250 9.82 -7.80 14.08
N ALA A 251 10.35 -7.94 12.87
CA ALA A 251 11.80 -7.82 12.63
C ALA A 251 12.22 -6.35 12.51
N VAL A 252 11.33 -5.47 12.07
CA VAL A 252 11.58 -4.02 11.93
C VAL A 252 11.47 -3.32 13.28
N ILE A 253 10.41 -3.59 14.05
CA ILE A 253 10.10 -2.94 15.34
C ILE A 253 9.72 -4.02 16.36
N PRO A 254 10.70 -4.73 16.96
CA PRO A 254 10.39 -5.87 17.82
C PRO A 254 9.70 -5.50 19.14
N THR A 255 9.95 -4.29 19.68
CA THR A 255 9.47 -3.90 21.02
C THR A 255 8.14 -3.18 21.05
N SER A 256 7.72 -2.56 19.94
CA SER A 256 6.52 -1.70 19.89
C SER A 256 5.61 -2.02 18.69
N THR A 257 5.68 -3.22 18.19
CA THR A 257 4.88 -3.69 17.03
C THR A 257 3.38 -3.51 17.28
N ALA A 258 2.90 -3.76 18.50
CA ALA A 258 1.49 -3.61 18.86
C ALA A 258 0.95 -2.20 18.56
N THR A 259 1.74 -1.15 18.77
CA THR A 259 1.35 0.24 18.47
C THR A 259 1.13 0.44 16.97
N VAL A 260 2.05 -0.07 16.15
CA VAL A 260 1.95 0.06 14.67
C VAL A 260 0.76 -0.74 14.12
N THR A 261 0.58 -1.98 14.57
CA THR A 261 -0.52 -2.83 14.13
C THR A 261 -1.88 -2.28 14.58
N ALA A 262 -1.97 -1.71 15.80
CA ALA A 262 -3.19 -1.05 16.27
C ALA A 262 -3.51 0.20 15.44
N ALA A 263 -2.51 1.03 15.10
CA ALA A 263 -2.71 2.21 14.25
C ALA A 263 -3.15 1.83 12.83
N ALA A 264 -2.52 0.82 12.22
CA ALA A 264 -2.89 0.29 10.91
C ALA A 264 -4.34 -0.25 10.91
N SER A 265 -4.71 -1.02 11.94
CA SER A 265 -6.05 -1.56 12.12
C SER A 265 -7.10 -0.45 12.31
N ALA A 266 -6.80 0.56 13.13
CA ALA A 266 -7.68 1.71 13.36
C ALA A 266 -7.90 2.52 12.08
N TRP A 267 -6.85 2.77 11.30
CA TRP A 267 -6.95 3.43 10.01
C TRP A 267 -7.84 2.64 9.04
N ALA A 268 -7.67 1.33 8.95
CA ALA A 268 -8.46 0.48 8.07
C ALA A 268 -9.96 0.52 8.41
N GLU A 269 -10.32 0.53 9.69
CA GLU A 269 -11.72 0.68 10.13
C GLU A 269 -12.30 2.05 9.74
N ALA A 270 -11.54 3.13 9.92
CA ALA A 270 -12.00 4.50 9.70
C ALA A 270 -12.07 4.88 8.20
N ASN A 271 -11.17 4.36 7.35
CA ASN A 271 -10.97 4.84 5.98
C ASN A 271 -11.41 3.86 4.89
N ASN A 272 -12.34 2.97 5.20
CA ASN A 272 -12.84 1.98 4.23
C ASN A 272 -11.71 1.11 3.63
N GLY A 273 -10.67 0.83 4.44
CA GLY A 273 -9.55 -0.04 4.12
C GLY A 273 -9.70 -1.44 4.73
N PHE A 274 -8.73 -2.31 4.45
CA PHE A 274 -8.63 -3.62 5.09
C PHE A 274 -7.18 -3.90 5.47
N TYR A 275 -6.93 -4.37 6.71
CA TYR A 275 -5.59 -4.64 7.20
C TYR A 275 -5.33 -6.15 7.30
N VAL A 276 -4.24 -6.60 6.69
CA VAL A 276 -3.73 -7.96 6.80
C VAL A 276 -2.55 -7.97 7.76
N ALA A 277 -2.82 -8.41 8.98
CA ALA A 277 -1.85 -8.52 10.06
C ALA A 277 -1.14 -9.89 10.06
N GLU A 278 0.04 -9.93 10.65
CA GLU A 278 0.80 -11.15 10.92
C GLU A 278 1.27 -11.17 12.37
N THR A 279 1.73 -12.32 12.85
CA THR A 279 2.33 -12.50 14.17
C THR A 279 3.85 -12.37 14.11
N ALA A 280 4.52 -12.41 15.26
CA ALA A 280 5.96 -12.67 15.28
C ALA A 280 6.27 -14.13 14.88
N ALA A 281 7.49 -14.36 14.42
CA ALA A 281 8.03 -15.70 14.21
C ALA A 281 8.24 -16.45 15.54
N GLY A 282 8.26 -17.77 15.50
CA GLY A 282 8.58 -18.64 16.64
C GLY A 282 7.50 -18.74 17.73
N LEU A 283 6.32 -18.18 17.52
CA LEU A 283 5.25 -18.21 18.51
C LEU A 283 4.59 -19.60 18.62
N THR A 284 4.12 -19.91 19.81
CA THR A 284 3.13 -20.98 20.01
C THR A 284 1.75 -20.50 19.52
N VAL A 285 0.82 -21.43 19.31
CA VAL A 285 -0.54 -21.07 18.90
C VAL A 285 -1.22 -20.16 19.92
N ASP A 286 -1.06 -20.45 21.21
CA ASP A 286 -1.66 -19.63 22.27
C ASP A 286 -1.06 -18.23 22.34
N ALA A 287 0.24 -18.09 22.14
CA ALA A 287 0.90 -16.80 22.06
C ALA A 287 0.47 -16.01 20.82
N ALA A 288 0.30 -16.69 19.67
CA ALA A 288 -0.21 -16.07 18.45
C ALA A 288 -1.65 -15.57 18.63
N ILE A 289 -2.52 -16.37 19.28
CA ILE A 289 -3.88 -15.97 19.64
C ILE A 289 -3.87 -14.76 20.57
N ALA A 290 -2.98 -14.70 21.56
CA ALA A 290 -2.85 -13.55 22.45
C ALA A 290 -2.49 -12.26 21.69
N VAL A 291 -1.64 -12.34 20.66
CA VAL A 291 -1.37 -11.20 19.76
C VAL A 291 -2.62 -10.75 19.02
N ALA A 292 -3.42 -11.69 18.51
CA ALA A 292 -4.67 -11.37 17.83
C ALA A 292 -5.71 -10.76 18.78
N GLN A 293 -5.76 -11.22 20.03
CA GLN A 293 -6.67 -10.69 21.06
C GLN A 293 -6.46 -9.19 21.34
N ALA A 294 -5.23 -8.70 21.19
CA ALA A 294 -4.95 -7.27 21.31
C ALA A 294 -5.66 -6.41 20.24
N LEU A 295 -6.06 -7.01 19.12
CA LEU A 295 -6.79 -6.38 18.02
C LEU A 295 -8.23 -6.91 17.90
N SER A 296 -8.75 -7.61 18.91
CA SER A 296 -10.09 -8.21 18.88
C SER A 296 -11.19 -7.17 18.59
N GLY A 297 -12.30 -7.60 17.99
CA GLY A 297 -13.42 -6.74 17.65
C GLY A 297 -13.24 -5.90 16.39
N LYS A 298 -12.14 -6.06 15.63
CA LYS A 298 -11.87 -5.32 14.39
C LYS A 298 -12.40 -6.05 13.16
N SER A 299 -13.38 -5.44 12.49
CA SER A 299 -14.01 -6.02 11.29
C SER A 299 -13.16 -5.89 10.03
N SER A 300 -12.35 -4.84 9.94
CA SER A 300 -11.47 -4.56 8.80
C SER A 300 -10.05 -5.10 9.01
N THR A 301 -9.85 -6.07 9.90
CA THR A 301 -8.55 -6.68 10.16
C THR A 301 -8.65 -8.20 10.18
N ALA A 302 -7.70 -8.87 9.52
CA ALA A 302 -7.53 -10.32 9.60
C ALA A 302 -6.07 -10.64 9.88
N MET A 303 -5.81 -11.64 10.76
CA MET A 303 -4.46 -12.04 11.15
C MET A 303 -4.12 -13.41 10.57
N TYR A 304 -2.88 -13.55 10.10
CA TYR A 304 -2.37 -14.76 9.46
C TYR A 304 -1.13 -15.30 10.17
N TYR A 305 -1.03 -16.63 10.25
CA TYR A 305 0.02 -17.38 10.90
C TYR A 305 0.12 -18.79 10.29
N PRO A 306 1.27 -19.46 10.21
CA PRO A 306 2.58 -19.05 10.72
C PRO A 306 3.40 -18.30 9.66
N HIS A 307 4.64 -17.96 10.01
CA HIS A 307 5.67 -17.59 9.06
C HIS A 307 6.02 -18.77 8.15
N ALA A 308 6.64 -18.47 7.00
CA ALA A 308 7.04 -19.47 6.05
C ALA A 308 8.48 -19.24 5.55
N TYR A 309 9.14 -20.31 5.18
CA TYR A 309 10.46 -20.28 4.56
C TYR A 309 10.34 -20.05 3.06
N ILE A 310 11.13 -19.13 2.54
CA ILE A 310 11.36 -18.92 1.12
C ILE A 310 12.83 -19.26 0.79
N ALA A 311 13.13 -19.52 -0.48
CA ALA A 311 14.52 -19.53 -0.93
C ALA A 311 15.11 -18.14 -0.69
N ASP A 312 16.29 -18.07 -0.02
CA ASP A 312 16.88 -16.77 0.32
C ASP A 312 17.55 -16.13 -0.90
N PRO A 313 17.02 -15.03 -1.44
CA PRO A 313 17.59 -14.39 -2.62
C PRO A 313 18.90 -13.63 -2.33
N VAL A 314 19.25 -13.41 -1.05
CA VAL A 314 20.47 -12.73 -0.60
C VAL A 314 21.48 -13.71 -0.02
N GLY A 315 21.05 -14.93 0.29
CA GLY A 315 21.88 -15.97 0.90
C GLY A 315 22.96 -16.46 -0.06
N ARG A 316 24.19 -16.60 0.46
CA ARG A 316 25.31 -17.17 -0.27
C ARG A 316 25.39 -18.68 -0.01
N GLY A 317 24.65 -19.47 -0.75
CA GLY A 317 24.74 -20.92 -0.63
C GLY A 317 23.55 -21.66 -1.25
N ASN A 318 23.80 -22.85 -1.80
CA ASN A 318 22.71 -23.70 -2.31
C ASN A 318 21.80 -24.14 -1.15
N GLY A 319 20.49 -23.83 -1.29
CA GLY A 319 19.48 -24.23 -0.32
C GLY A 319 19.33 -23.32 0.91
N ALA A 320 19.92 -22.11 0.92
CA ALA A 320 19.66 -21.13 1.96
C ALA A 320 18.17 -20.77 2.01
N LEU A 321 17.58 -20.85 3.19
CA LEU A 321 16.19 -20.52 3.44
C LEU A 321 16.08 -19.30 4.33
N ARG A 322 15.07 -18.47 4.07
CA ARG A 322 14.73 -17.29 4.86
C ARG A 322 13.31 -17.40 5.39
N LEU A 323 13.15 -17.14 6.68
CA LEU A 323 11.84 -17.03 7.30
C LEU A 323 11.23 -15.65 7.03
N VAL A 324 10.00 -15.62 6.52
CA VAL A 324 9.27 -14.39 6.18
C VAL A 324 7.83 -14.44 6.69
N GLY A 325 7.28 -13.28 7.03
CA GLY A 325 5.88 -13.14 7.41
C GLY A 325 4.94 -13.36 6.22
N PRO A 326 3.73 -13.90 6.47
CA PRO A 326 2.80 -14.28 5.43
C PRO A 326 2.01 -13.12 4.81
N SER A 327 1.97 -11.93 5.44
CA SER A 327 1.05 -10.85 5.08
C SER A 327 1.19 -10.39 3.63
N GLY A 328 2.42 -10.26 3.11
CA GLY A 328 2.65 -9.87 1.72
C GLY A 328 2.06 -10.85 0.71
N ALA A 329 2.33 -12.14 0.89
CA ALA A 329 1.80 -13.20 0.03
C ALA A 329 0.26 -13.29 0.12
N VAL A 330 -0.29 -13.15 1.32
CA VAL A 330 -1.74 -13.19 1.54
C VAL A 330 -2.43 -12.02 0.84
N VAL A 331 -1.90 -10.80 0.94
CA VAL A 331 -2.47 -9.64 0.22
C VAL A 331 -2.37 -9.82 -1.29
N GLY A 332 -1.25 -10.35 -1.80
CA GLY A 332 -1.13 -10.73 -3.20
C GLY A 332 -2.24 -11.71 -3.63
N ARG A 333 -2.53 -12.75 -2.81
CA ARG A 333 -3.62 -13.70 -3.07
C ARG A 333 -5.00 -13.07 -2.97
N TYR A 334 -5.21 -12.10 -2.09
CA TYR A 334 -6.46 -11.33 -2.04
C TYR A 334 -6.72 -10.66 -3.38
N LEU A 335 -5.77 -9.86 -3.84
CA LEU A 335 -5.92 -9.10 -5.07
C LEU A 335 -6.00 -9.99 -6.32
N ALA A 336 -5.26 -11.11 -6.32
CA ALA A 336 -5.38 -12.11 -7.38
C ALA A 336 -6.77 -12.76 -7.43
N THR A 337 -7.37 -13.04 -6.26
CA THR A 337 -8.74 -13.58 -6.16
C THR A 337 -9.77 -12.56 -6.61
N ASP A 338 -9.61 -11.30 -6.19
CA ASP A 338 -10.46 -10.20 -6.62
C ASP A 338 -10.46 -10.02 -8.14
N ALA A 339 -9.28 -10.09 -8.76
CA ALA A 339 -9.12 -9.93 -10.19
C ALA A 339 -9.66 -11.12 -11.01
N SER A 340 -9.62 -12.34 -10.45
CA SER A 340 -10.00 -13.56 -11.19
C SER A 340 -11.46 -13.99 -10.98
N ILE A 341 -12.02 -13.73 -9.80
CA ILE A 341 -13.36 -14.19 -9.42
C ILE A 341 -14.22 -13.04 -8.93
N GLY A 342 -13.66 -12.17 -8.07
CA GLY A 342 -14.35 -11.06 -7.43
C GLY A 342 -14.12 -11.01 -5.92
N VAL A 343 -14.30 -9.80 -5.36
CA VAL A 343 -14.06 -9.51 -3.93
C VAL A 343 -14.98 -10.31 -3.00
N PHE A 344 -16.13 -10.79 -3.48
CA PHE A 344 -17.07 -11.62 -2.74
C PHE A 344 -16.57 -13.04 -2.47
N LYS A 345 -15.55 -13.50 -3.19
CA LYS A 345 -14.94 -14.81 -2.97
C LYS A 345 -13.96 -14.75 -1.81
N ALA A 346 -14.13 -15.64 -0.82
CA ALA A 346 -13.15 -15.80 0.25
C ALA A 346 -11.79 -16.21 -0.34
N PRO A 347 -10.71 -15.44 -0.06
CA PRO A 347 -9.37 -15.72 -0.58
C PRO A 347 -8.67 -16.82 0.22
N ALA A 348 -9.34 -17.96 0.35
CA ALA A 348 -8.91 -19.12 1.13
C ALA A 348 -9.32 -20.43 0.46
N GLY A 349 -8.77 -21.54 0.95
CA GLY A 349 -9.01 -22.88 0.45
C GLY A 349 -8.02 -23.29 -0.64
N LEU A 350 -8.25 -24.45 -1.26
CA LEU A 350 -7.35 -25.06 -2.25
C LEU A 350 -7.12 -24.19 -3.50
N ARG A 351 -7.99 -23.21 -3.76
CA ARG A 351 -7.84 -22.23 -4.86
C ARG A 351 -6.99 -21.02 -4.48
N SER A 352 -6.44 -20.99 -3.27
CA SER A 352 -5.58 -19.90 -2.80
C SER A 352 -4.18 -20.43 -2.42
N PRO A 353 -3.45 -21.09 -3.37
CA PRO A 353 -2.08 -21.52 -3.13
C PRO A 353 -1.17 -20.28 -3.02
N VAL A 354 -0.16 -20.38 -2.17
CA VAL A 354 0.85 -19.34 -1.97
C VAL A 354 2.12 -19.73 -2.71
N ALA A 355 2.51 -18.93 -3.69
CA ALA A 355 3.72 -19.16 -4.47
C ALA A 355 4.98 -18.70 -3.72
N GLY A 356 6.11 -19.35 -4.00
CA GLY A 356 7.43 -18.96 -3.49
C GLY A 356 7.73 -19.39 -2.05
N MET A 357 6.76 -19.94 -1.33
CA MET A 357 6.98 -20.53 0.00
C MET A 357 7.32 -22.01 -0.13
N VAL A 358 8.40 -22.44 0.54
CA VAL A 358 8.95 -23.80 0.46
C VAL A 358 8.45 -24.67 1.61
N ALA A 359 8.40 -24.10 2.81
CA ALA A 359 7.95 -24.80 4.02
C ALA A 359 7.31 -23.80 5.00
N LEU A 360 6.46 -24.29 5.86
CA LEU A 360 5.94 -23.50 6.98
C LEU A 360 6.89 -23.62 8.18
N GLU A 361 6.98 -22.55 8.96
CA GLU A 361 7.70 -22.55 10.24
C GLU A 361 7.14 -23.61 11.20
N ARG A 362 5.84 -23.85 11.12
CA ARG A 362 5.12 -24.76 12.02
C ARG A 362 4.00 -25.51 11.29
N VAL A 363 3.84 -26.77 11.64
CA VAL A 363 2.69 -27.61 11.28
C VAL A 363 1.76 -27.73 12.50
N PHE A 364 0.46 -27.70 12.27
CA PHE A 364 -0.55 -27.68 13.33
C PHE A 364 -1.25 -29.02 13.51
N THR A 365 -1.56 -29.34 14.75
CA THR A 365 -2.51 -30.39 15.11
C THR A 365 -3.95 -29.93 14.87
N THR A 366 -4.90 -30.85 14.76
CA THR A 366 -6.33 -30.53 14.63
C THR A 366 -6.82 -29.65 15.78
N ALA A 367 -6.45 -29.99 17.02
CA ALA A 367 -6.84 -29.22 18.21
C ALA A 367 -6.28 -27.77 18.19
N GLU A 368 -5.08 -27.55 17.64
CA GLU A 368 -4.53 -26.21 17.46
C GLU A 368 -5.30 -25.43 16.39
N LEU A 369 -5.66 -26.07 15.28
CA LEU A 369 -6.48 -25.46 14.24
C LEU A 369 -7.87 -25.06 14.74
N ASP A 370 -8.49 -25.91 15.55
CA ASP A 370 -9.79 -25.62 16.19
C ASP A 370 -9.69 -24.38 17.09
N ARG A 371 -8.63 -24.29 17.92
CA ARG A 371 -8.40 -23.12 18.78
C ARG A 371 -8.15 -21.85 17.97
N MET A 372 -7.36 -21.92 16.91
CA MET A 372 -7.12 -20.78 16.02
C MET A 372 -8.40 -20.30 15.36
N ASN A 373 -9.26 -21.23 14.91
CA ASN A 373 -10.53 -20.90 14.28
C ASN A 373 -11.54 -20.28 15.27
N VAL A 374 -11.57 -20.80 16.51
CA VAL A 374 -12.39 -20.23 17.61
C VAL A 374 -11.80 -18.90 18.08
N GLY A 375 -10.49 -18.74 18.08
CA GLY A 375 -9.79 -17.54 18.52
C GLY A 375 -9.61 -17.46 20.03
N LEU A 376 -9.53 -18.62 20.70
CA LEU A 376 -9.25 -18.71 22.15
C LEU A 376 -8.04 -19.63 22.39
N PRO A 377 -7.14 -19.27 23.34
CA PRO A 377 -6.05 -20.14 23.76
C PRO A 377 -6.54 -21.39 24.51
N ALA A 378 -5.65 -22.32 24.83
CA ALA A 378 -5.99 -23.52 25.60
C ALA A 378 -6.61 -23.22 26.97
N ALA A 379 -6.23 -22.13 27.58
CA ALA A 379 -6.83 -21.65 28.84
C ALA A 379 -8.27 -21.13 28.70
N GLY A 380 -8.77 -20.94 27.47
CA GLY A 380 -10.12 -20.49 27.20
C GLY A 380 -10.43 -19.05 27.65
N THR A 381 -9.41 -18.24 27.87
CA THR A 381 -9.54 -16.88 28.43
C THR A 381 -9.22 -15.80 27.40
N GLY A 382 -9.74 -14.60 27.60
CA GLY A 382 -9.54 -13.43 26.75
C GLY A 382 -10.65 -13.21 25.73
N SER A 383 -10.49 -12.17 24.91
CA SER A 383 -11.42 -11.85 23.83
C SER A 383 -11.29 -12.84 22.68
N VAL A 384 -12.39 -13.13 22.01
CA VAL A 384 -12.38 -14.01 20.82
C VAL A 384 -11.69 -13.28 19.66
N ALA A 385 -10.62 -13.86 19.14
CA ALA A 385 -9.85 -13.33 18.03
C ALA A 385 -9.26 -14.46 17.16
N PRO A 386 -9.97 -14.91 16.13
CA PRO A 386 -9.50 -16.03 15.29
C PRO A 386 -8.27 -15.64 14.49
N ILE A 387 -7.42 -16.64 14.26
CA ILE A 387 -6.25 -16.54 13.39
C ILE A 387 -6.45 -17.44 12.18
N ASN A 388 -6.11 -16.92 11.03
CA ASN A 388 -6.21 -17.62 9.77
C ASN A 388 -4.92 -18.39 9.49
N PRO A 389 -4.95 -19.75 9.48
CA PRO A 389 -3.75 -20.53 9.26
C PRO A 389 -3.35 -20.60 7.79
N LEU A 390 -2.02 -20.56 7.54
CA LEU A 390 -1.46 -21.15 6.34
C LEU A 390 -1.23 -22.64 6.60
N ARG A 391 -1.56 -23.48 5.61
CA ARG A 391 -1.40 -24.93 5.74
C ARG A 391 -0.72 -25.53 4.53
N GLN A 392 0.12 -26.52 4.76
CA GLN A 392 0.68 -27.32 3.69
C GLN A 392 -0.28 -28.49 3.42
N ILE A 393 -0.80 -28.54 2.21
CA ILE A 393 -1.77 -29.57 1.78
C ILE A 393 -1.11 -30.43 0.70
N PRO A 394 -1.08 -31.75 0.85
CA PRO A 394 -0.57 -32.64 -0.18
C PRO A 394 -1.25 -32.40 -1.53
N GLY A 395 -0.46 -32.22 -2.58
CA GLY A 395 -0.94 -31.94 -3.94
C GLY A 395 -1.34 -30.49 -4.22
N ALA A 396 -1.51 -29.63 -3.20
CA ALA A 396 -1.84 -28.23 -3.38
C ALA A 396 -0.74 -27.25 -2.90
N GLY A 397 0.27 -27.77 -2.18
CA GLY A 397 1.33 -26.94 -1.61
C GLY A 397 0.88 -26.15 -0.37
N ILE A 398 1.47 -25.00 -0.14
CA ILE A 398 1.07 -24.10 0.95
C ILE A 398 -0.12 -23.27 0.48
N VAL A 399 -1.19 -23.28 1.27
CA VAL A 399 -2.45 -22.60 0.96
C VAL A 399 -2.92 -21.75 2.14
N VAL A 400 -3.64 -20.68 1.86
CA VAL A 400 -4.38 -19.91 2.87
C VAL A 400 -5.63 -20.71 3.27
N MET A 401 -5.77 -21.09 4.55
CA MET A 401 -6.88 -21.95 5.03
C MET A 401 -7.74 -21.25 6.10
N GLY A 402 -7.88 -19.93 6.02
CA GLY A 402 -8.77 -19.15 6.86
C GLY A 402 -9.14 -17.83 6.21
N ALA A 403 -10.35 -17.35 6.46
CA ALA A 403 -10.87 -16.09 5.95
C ALA A 403 -11.79 -15.41 6.98
N ARG A 404 -11.36 -15.38 8.24
CA ARG A 404 -12.06 -14.70 9.33
C ARG A 404 -11.40 -13.38 9.69
N THR A 405 -12.22 -12.39 10.01
CA THR A 405 -11.79 -11.12 10.60
C THR A 405 -11.62 -11.27 12.11
N LEU A 406 -11.05 -10.28 12.76
CA LEU A 406 -10.93 -10.25 14.24
C LEU A 406 -12.24 -9.84 14.94
N LEU A 407 -13.33 -9.60 14.20
CA LEU A 407 -14.68 -9.38 14.73
C LEU A 407 -15.44 -10.71 14.76
N GLN A 408 -15.89 -11.13 15.95
CA GLN A 408 -16.63 -12.37 16.15
C GLN A 408 -17.93 -12.11 16.93
N ASP A 409 -18.72 -11.16 16.47
CA ASP A 409 -20.01 -10.74 17.06
C ASP A 409 -21.24 -11.49 16.51
N GLY A 410 -21.03 -12.51 15.70
CA GLY A 410 -22.10 -13.24 15.03
C GLY A 410 -22.63 -12.59 13.75
N THR A 411 -22.20 -11.37 13.42
CA THR A 411 -22.59 -10.68 12.18
C THR A 411 -21.87 -11.20 10.95
N ALA A 412 -22.31 -10.77 9.79
CA ALA A 412 -21.69 -11.07 8.51
C ALA A 412 -20.23 -10.58 8.42
N ASN A 413 -19.88 -9.51 9.12
CA ASN A 413 -18.55 -8.89 9.12
C ASN A 413 -17.44 -9.77 9.73
N ARG A 414 -17.78 -10.91 10.32
CA ARG A 414 -16.80 -11.90 10.78
C ARG A 414 -16.01 -12.57 9.64
N TYR A 415 -16.46 -12.44 8.39
CA TYR A 415 -15.80 -13.03 7.22
C TYR A 415 -15.11 -11.98 6.38
N VAL A 416 -13.88 -12.26 5.95
CA VAL A 416 -13.04 -11.38 5.14
C VAL A 416 -13.73 -10.97 3.85
N ASN A 417 -14.28 -11.94 3.10
CA ASN A 417 -14.97 -11.65 1.84
C ASN A 417 -16.20 -10.77 2.03
N MET A 418 -16.98 -10.98 3.08
CA MET A 418 -18.18 -10.19 3.34
C MET A 418 -17.82 -8.74 3.72
N ARG A 419 -16.87 -8.56 4.63
CA ARG A 419 -16.39 -7.24 5.00
C ARG A 419 -15.79 -6.49 3.82
N ARG A 420 -14.96 -7.16 3.02
CA ARG A 420 -14.34 -6.56 1.82
C ARG A 420 -15.37 -6.27 0.73
N SER A 421 -16.42 -7.08 0.58
CA SER A 421 -17.56 -6.78 -0.30
C SER A 421 -18.27 -5.50 0.11
N LEU A 422 -18.51 -5.27 1.42
CA LEU A 422 -19.09 -4.02 1.89
C LEU A 422 -18.17 -2.82 1.61
N ILE A 423 -16.86 -2.97 1.83
CA ILE A 423 -15.86 -1.95 1.51
C ILE A 423 -15.92 -1.59 0.01
N TYR A 424 -15.97 -2.60 -0.84
CA TYR A 424 -16.08 -2.45 -2.29
C TYR A 424 -17.39 -1.76 -2.70
N ILE A 425 -18.53 -2.24 -2.20
CA ILE A 425 -19.84 -1.66 -2.51
C ILE A 425 -19.88 -0.19 -2.08
N LYS A 426 -19.41 0.15 -0.87
CA LYS A 426 -19.33 1.54 -0.41
C LYS A 426 -18.54 2.44 -1.35
N ALA A 427 -17.36 1.98 -1.77
CA ALA A 427 -16.51 2.75 -2.70
C ALA A 427 -17.18 2.93 -4.07
N ARG A 428 -17.86 1.89 -4.56
CA ARG A 428 -18.58 1.94 -5.84
C ARG A 428 -19.81 2.85 -5.76
N LEU A 429 -20.61 2.75 -4.70
CA LEU A 429 -21.76 3.62 -4.50
C LEU A 429 -21.34 5.09 -4.45
N LYS A 430 -20.25 5.41 -3.70
CA LYS A 430 -19.71 6.77 -3.66
C LYS A 430 -19.38 7.27 -5.08
N ALA A 431 -18.60 6.51 -5.85
CA ALA A 431 -18.22 6.91 -7.21
C ALA A 431 -19.42 7.02 -8.16
N LEU A 432 -20.41 6.13 -8.02
CA LEU A 432 -21.61 6.13 -8.85
C LEU A 432 -22.58 7.28 -8.54
N THR A 433 -22.51 7.86 -7.36
CA THR A 433 -23.41 8.96 -6.92
C THR A 433 -22.73 10.33 -6.94
N GLU A 434 -21.45 10.44 -7.29
CA GLU A 434 -20.75 11.73 -7.37
C GLU A 434 -21.39 12.72 -8.35
N PHE A 435 -22.05 12.23 -9.40
CA PHE A 435 -22.76 13.09 -10.36
C PHE A 435 -23.92 13.87 -9.74
N ALA A 436 -24.48 13.36 -8.63
CA ALA A 436 -25.63 13.98 -7.96
C ALA A 436 -25.27 15.24 -7.15
N ILE A 437 -23.99 15.49 -6.94
CA ILE A 437 -23.51 16.66 -6.18
C ILE A 437 -23.82 17.93 -6.98
N PHE A 438 -24.55 18.89 -6.34
CA PHE A 438 -25.04 20.14 -6.95
C PHE A 438 -26.12 19.98 -8.02
N GLU A 439 -26.71 18.77 -8.21
CA GLU A 439 -27.92 18.63 -9.02
C GLU A 439 -29.18 19.08 -8.25
N ASN A 440 -30.26 19.36 -8.96
CA ASN A 440 -31.54 19.70 -8.35
C ASN A 440 -32.07 18.50 -7.54
N ASN A 441 -32.41 18.74 -6.27
CA ASN A 441 -32.90 17.71 -5.35
C ASN A 441 -34.40 17.47 -5.59
N ASP A 442 -34.74 16.65 -6.55
CA ASP A 442 -36.09 16.32 -6.98
C ASP A 442 -36.28 14.82 -7.29
N GLU A 443 -37.50 14.41 -7.58
CA GLU A 443 -37.85 13.02 -7.90
C GLU A 443 -37.10 12.49 -9.14
N ARG A 444 -36.72 13.36 -10.06
CA ARG A 444 -35.97 12.98 -11.25
C ARG A 444 -34.54 12.55 -10.88
N LEU A 445 -33.87 13.33 -10.02
CA LEU A 445 -32.56 12.97 -9.50
C LEU A 445 -32.62 11.65 -8.73
N TRP A 446 -33.63 11.47 -7.87
CA TRP A 446 -33.78 10.23 -7.08
C TRP A 446 -33.99 9.00 -7.97
N SER A 447 -34.80 9.14 -9.04
CA SER A 447 -34.97 8.07 -10.03
C SER A 447 -33.67 7.72 -10.77
N GLN A 448 -32.85 8.72 -11.10
CA GLN A 448 -31.54 8.48 -11.74
C GLN A 448 -30.59 7.75 -10.79
N ILE A 449 -30.52 8.17 -9.53
CA ILE A 449 -29.70 7.52 -8.50
C ILE A 449 -30.13 6.06 -8.32
N ASN A 450 -31.44 5.82 -8.15
CA ASN A 450 -31.99 4.47 -8.03
C ASN A 450 -31.59 3.59 -9.23
N GLY A 451 -31.72 4.11 -10.45
CA GLY A 451 -31.39 3.36 -11.68
C GLY A 451 -29.92 3.00 -11.80
N VAL A 452 -29.02 3.92 -11.44
CA VAL A 452 -27.56 3.67 -11.48
C VAL A 452 -27.13 2.65 -10.42
N ILE A 453 -27.67 2.76 -9.21
CA ILE A 453 -27.37 1.81 -8.11
C ILE A 453 -27.97 0.43 -8.43
N ASP A 454 -29.21 0.36 -8.93
CA ASP A 454 -29.86 -0.89 -9.33
C ASP A 454 -29.04 -1.63 -10.38
N SER A 455 -28.62 -0.94 -11.43
CA SER A 455 -27.78 -1.51 -12.47
C SER A 455 -26.50 -2.15 -11.91
N PHE A 456 -25.82 -1.43 -11.02
CA PHE A 456 -24.59 -1.94 -10.38
C PHE A 456 -24.87 -3.16 -9.47
N LEU A 457 -25.87 -3.09 -8.60
CA LEU A 457 -26.17 -4.16 -7.65
C LEU A 457 -26.69 -5.41 -8.35
N ASN A 458 -27.48 -5.24 -9.42
CA ASN A 458 -27.93 -6.34 -10.25
C ASN A 458 -26.77 -7.05 -10.97
N GLU A 459 -25.83 -6.28 -11.52
CA GLU A 459 -24.61 -6.84 -12.12
C GLU A 459 -23.78 -7.59 -11.07
N TYR A 460 -23.53 -6.98 -9.89
CA TYR A 460 -22.78 -7.60 -8.80
C TYR A 460 -23.43 -8.90 -8.29
N ARG A 461 -24.78 -8.93 -8.26
CA ARG A 461 -25.53 -10.15 -7.96
C ARG A 461 -25.31 -11.23 -9.04
N ASN A 462 -25.38 -10.85 -10.31
CA ASN A 462 -25.22 -11.79 -11.42
C ASN A 462 -23.82 -12.40 -11.45
N GLN A 463 -22.81 -11.69 -10.96
CA GLN A 463 -21.45 -12.20 -10.76
C GLN A 463 -21.35 -13.17 -9.56
N GLY A 464 -22.40 -13.29 -8.73
CA GLY A 464 -22.42 -14.14 -7.54
C GLY A 464 -22.04 -13.41 -6.24
N GLY A 465 -21.97 -12.08 -6.24
CA GLY A 465 -21.62 -11.27 -5.07
C GLY A 465 -22.73 -11.15 -4.03
N LEU A 466 -23.99 -11.28 -4.46
CA LEU A 466 -25.15 -11.21 -3.58
C LEU A 466 -25.92 -12.54 -3.58
N ARG A 467 -26.59 -12.80 -2.46
CA ARG A 467 -27.39 -13.99 -2.22
C ARG A 467 -28.87 -13.71 -2.50
N GLY A 468 -29.57 -14.67 -3.12
CA GLY A 468 -31.00 -14.62 -3.35
C GLY A 468 -31.40 -14.12 -4.75
N GLY A 469 -32.70 -14.15 -5.02
CA GLY A 469 -33.30 -13.63 -6.25
C GLY A 469 -33.27 -12.09 -6.30
N PRO A 470 -33.67 -11.47 -7.42
CA PRO A 470 -33.60 -10.01 -7.60
C PRO A 470 -34.26 -9.21 -6.46
N ALA A 471 -35.43 -9.60 -6.04
CA ALA A 471 -36.18 -8.91 -4.98
C ALA A 471 -35.69 -9.20 -3.54
N GLN A 472 -34.76 -10.16 -3.37
CA GLN A 472 -34.26 -10.58 -2.06
C GLN A 472 -32.80 -10.20 -1.84
N ALA A 473 -32.06 -10.00 -2.94
CA ALA A 473 -30.62 -9.80 -2.90
C ALA A 473 -30.24 -8.40 -2.42
N TYR A 474 -31.05 -7.40 -2.73
CA TYR A 474 -30.84 -6.03 -2.31
C TYR A 474 -32.13 -5.22 -2.37
N PHE A 475 -32.15 -4.07 -1.71
CA PHE A 475 -33.15 -3.03 -1.90
C PHE A 475 -32.46 -1.66 -1.97
N ILE A 476 -33.10 -0.73 -2.66
CA ILE A 476 -32.68 0.66 -2.78
C ILE A 476 -33.89 1.52 -2.48
N LYS A 477 -33.74 2.51 -1.62
CA LYS A 477 -34.76 3.48 -1.30
C LYS A 477 -34.18 4.89 -1.40
N CYS A 478 -34.63 5.61 -2.40
CA CYS A 478 -34.38 7.03 -2.59
C CYS A 478 -35.68 7.63 -3.16
N ASP A 479 -36.56 8.09 -2.30
CA ASP A 479 -37.88 8.59 -2.62
C ASP A 479 -38.32 9.71 -1.64
N ALA A 480 -39.55 10.19 -1.75
CA ALA A 480 -40.09 11.26 -0.89
C ALA A 480 -40.21 10.84 0.58
N GLU A 481 -40.27 9.54 0.90
CA GLU A 481 -40.38 9.07 2.28
C GLU A 481 -39.08 9.26 3.05
N ASN A 482 -37.90 8.97 2.42
CA ASN A 482 -36.60 9.18 3.04
C ASN A 482 -35.97 10.54 2.70
N ASN A 483 -36.59 11.35 1.82
CA ASN A 483 -36.20 12.73 1.50
C ASN A 483 -37.36 13.72 1.74
N PRO A 484 -37.79 13.92 2.97
CA PRO A 484 -38.84 14.89 3.30
C PRO A 484 -38.35 16.33 3.07
N ALA A 485 -39.30 17.29 2.96
CA ALA A 485 -39.02 18.67 2.58
C ALA A 485 -37.97 19.38 3.47
N ASN A 486 -37.87 19.01 4.74
CA ASN A 486 -36.84 19.56 5.64
C ASN A 486 -35.41 19.14 5.26
N LEU A 487 -35.18 17.91 4.79
CA LEU A 487 -33.88 17.45 4.33
C LEU A 487 -33.55 18.06 2.96
N ILE A 488 -34.52 18.16 2.07
CA ILE A 488 -34.35 18.85 0.78
C ILE A 488 -33.94 20.31 1.00
N ALA A 489 -34.54 21.00 1.97
CA ALA A 489 -34.20 22.37 2.31
C ALA A 489 -32.80 22.53 2.91
N GLN A 490 -32.23 21.46 3.48
CA GLN A 490 -30.83 21.39 3.96
C GLN A 490 -29.84 21.02 2.84
N GLY A 491 -30.33 20.72 1.64
CA GLY A 491 -29.48 20.27 0.51
C GLY A 491 -29.04 18.82 0.62
N GLU A 492 -29.74 17.99 1.40
CA GLU A 492 -29.40 16.59 1.62
C GLU A 492 -30.24 15.66 0.72
N VAL A 493 -29.61 14.61 0.19
CA VAL A 493 -30.25 13.46 -0.45
C VAL A 493 -29.90 12.21 0.33
N HIS A 494 -30.90 11.55 0.86
CA HIS A 494 -30.75 10.31 1.63
C HIS A 494 -31.07 9.11 0.76
N ILE A 495 -30.13 8.17 0.70
CA ILE A 495 -30.23 6.93 -0.06
C ILE A 495 -30.02 5.78 0.92
N GLU A 496 -30.99 4.89 1.02
CA GLU A 496 -30.87 3.66 1.81
C GLU A 496 -30.65 2.47 0.87
N VAL A 497 -29.58 1.70 1.13
CA VAL A 497 -29.23 0.51 0.34
C VAL A 497 -28.99 -0.66 1.27
N GLY A 498 -29.77 -1.72 1.13
CA GLY A 498 -29.56 -2.99 1.84
C GLY A 498 -29.10 -4.08 0.88
N VAL A 499 -28.11 -4.89 1.30
CA VAL A 499 -27.52 -5.96 0.47
C VAL A 499 -27.42 -7.26 1.25
N ALA A 500 -27.78 -8.38 0.62
CA ALA A 500 -27.61 -9.72 1.14
C ALA A 500 -26.33 -10.35 0.60
N LEU A 501 -25.26 -10.32 1.38
CA LEU A 501 -23.93 -10.80 0.96
C LEU A 501 -23.83 -12.33 0.95
N GLN A 502 -22.91 -12.85 0.14
CA GLN A 502 -22.66 -14.29 0.00
C GLN A 502 -21.75 -14.81 1.11
N TYR A 503 -22.23 -15.79 1.87
CA TYR A 503 -21.46 -16.47 2.92
C TYR A 503 -20.48 -17.49 2.33
N PRO A 504 -19.26 -17.61 2.87
CA PRO A 504 -18.37 -18.70 2.52
C PRO A 504 -18.86 -20.02 3.17
N ALA A 505 -18.67 -21.15 2.50
CA ALA A 505 -18.82 -22.46 3.12
C ALA A 505 -17.51 -22.80 3.86
N GLU A 506 -17.52 -22.78 5.19
CA GLU A 506 -16.38 -23.19 6.02
C GLU A 506 -16.43 -24.66 6.41
N PHE A 507 -17.64 -25.17 6.67
CA PHE A 507 -17.85 -26.54 7.15
C PHE A 507 -18.70 -27.32 6.14
N ILE A 508 -18.21 -28.50 5.76
CA ILE A 508 -18.94 -29.44 4.94
C ILE A 508 -19.19 -30.67 5.81
N VAL A 509 -20.46 -30.95 6.11
CA VAL A 509 -20.87 -32.12 6.86
C VAL A 509 -21.42 -33.13 5.88
N ILE A 510 -20.85 -34.33 5.89
CA ILE A 510 -21.29 -35.47 5.05
C ILE A 510 -21.75 -36.58 5.96
N ASP A 511 -23.03 -36.87 5.95
CA ASP A 511 -23.59 -38.03 6.64
C ASP A 511 -23.60 -39.21 5.67
N LEU A 512 -22.72 -40.17 5.93
CA LEU A 512 -22.64 -41.41 5.15
C LEU A 512 -23.38 -42.54 5.86
N SER A 513 -24.45 -43.03 5.25
CA SER A 513 -25.17 -44.24 5.73
C SER A 513 -24.93 -45.42 4.80
N GLN A 514 -24.64 -46.59 5.39
CA GLN A 514 -24.55 -47.83 4.63
C GLN A 514 -25.96 -48.39 4.39
N LYS A 515 -26.32 -48.57 3.12
CA LYS A 515 -27.55 -49.26 2.74
C LYS A 515 -27.29 -50.78 2.73
N THR A 516 -27.97 -51.54 3.61
CA THR A 516 -28.01 -53.02 3.53
C THR A 516 -28.94 -53.41 2.38
N LEU A 517 -28.46 -54.22 1.44
CA LEU A 517 -29.30 -54.87 0.46
C LEU A 517 -30.03 -56.03 1.17
N ASN A 518 -31.36 -55.95 1.26
CA ASN A 518 -32.22 -57.07 1.64
C ASN A 518 -32.38 -58.01 0.46
#